data_8e3e8cf55eb4ea6f160b2abc0ddc8a02
#
_entry.id   8e3e8cf55eb4ea6f160b2abc0ddc8a02
#
_cell.length_a   1.000
_cell.length_b   1.000
_cell.length_c   1.000
_cell.angle_alpha   90.00
_cell.angle_beta   90.00
_cell.angle_gamma   90.00
#
_symmetry.space_group_name_H-M   'P 1'
#
loop_
_entity.id
_entity.type
_entity.pdbx_description
1 polymer ?
#
loop_
_entity_poly.entity_id
_entity_poly.type
_entity_poly.pdbx_seq_one_letter_code
_entity_poly.pdbx_strand_id
1 'polypeptide(L)'
;MSIKTILWPTDLSRYSREAIDDVVSLSNKYDAKVVVLYSTVDLCSYFPAYGNYPNPERLNDFRDWEVERARKALNKLCDEELRNCPLIEIRLAHGDPVKNILEHAELEQADLIVLSSHGLGREKKNTPADVIGSVTDRIIKQSPVSVHVVKNK
;
A
#
# COMPACT_ATOMS: atom_id res chain seq x y z
N MET A 1 15.00 15.56 13.31
CA MET A 1 13.72 14.91 12.95
C MET A 1 13.69 13.51 13.54
N SER A 2 12.65 13.21 14.30
CA SER A 2 12.48 11.88 14.92
C SER A 2 11.47 11.09 14.10
N ILE A 3 11.83 9.90 13.63
CA ILE A 3 10.93 9.01 12.90
C ILE A 3 10.31 8.05 13.90
N LYS A 4 9.01 8.23 14.16
CA LYS A 4 8.25 7.40 15.10
C LYS A 4 7.21 6.53 14.42
N THR A 5 6.75 6.93 13.24
CA THR A 5 5.74 6.20 12.48
C THR A 5 6.12 6.17 11.01
N ILE A 6 6.19 4.95 10.48
CA ILE A 6 6.46 4.67 9.07
C ILE A 6 5.16 4.16 8.45
N LEU A 7 4.72 4.80 7.37
CA LEU A 7 3.61 4.32 6.57
C LEU A 7 4.16 3.53 5.39
N TRP A 8 3.77 2.28 5.28
CA TRP A 8 4.14 1.42 4.16
C TRP A 8 2.89 1.01 3.39
N PRO A 9 2.57 1.70 2.30
CA PRO A 9 1.52 1.26 1.40
C PRO A 9 1.97 0.04 0.60
N THR A 10 1.12 -0.95 0.49
CA THR A 10 1.40 -2.15 -0.30
C THR A 10 0.20 -2.48 -1.18
N ASP A 11 0.46 -2.94 -2.38
CA ASP A 11 -0.53 -3.54 -3.28
C ASP A 11 -0.43 -5.07 -3.33
N LEU A 12 0.35 -5.64 -2.43
CA LEU A 12 0.64 -7.07 -2.31
C LEU A 12 1.37 -7.66 -3.53
N SER A 13 1.88 -6.82 -4.44
CA SER A 13 2.71 -7.26 -5.55
C SER A 13 4.10 -7.71 -5.08
N ARG A 14 4.78 -8.50 -5.91
CA ARG A 14 6.18 -8.87 -5.62
C ARG A 14 7.08 -7.65 -5.52
N TYR A 15 6.80 -6.60 -6.32
CA TYR A 15 7.58 -5.37 -6.31
C TYR A 15 7.41 -4.61 -4.99
N SER A 16 6.19 -4.52 -4.49
CA SER A 16 5.91 -3.92 -3.18
C SER A 16 6.64 -4.66 -2.06
N ARG A 17 6.70 -6.00 -2.12
CA ARG A 17 7.37 -6.83 -1.12
C ARG A 17 8.89 -6.64 -1.08
N GLU A 18 9.51 -6.19 -2.16
CA GLU A 18 10.94 -5.86 -2.15
C GLU A 18 11.28 -4.72 -1.18
N ALA A 19 10.30 -3.91 -0.79
CA ALA A 19 10.48 -2.85 0.19
C ALA A 19 10.52 -3.35 1.65
N ILE A 20 10.15 -4.59 1.91
CA ILE A 20 10.02 -5.13 3.27
C ILE A 20 11.33 -5.06 4.03
N ASP A 21 12.44 -5.42 3.42
CA ASP A 21 13.74 -5.38 4.10
C ASP A 21 14.09 -3.97 4.57
N ASP A 22 13.79 -2.97 3.76
CA ASP A 22 14.01 -1.56 4.12
C ASP A 22 13.05 -1.13 5.24
N VAL A 23 11.79 -1.54 5.17
CA VAL A 23 10.80 -1.24 6.21
C VAL A 23 11.25 -1.82 7.56
N VAL A 24 11.65 -3.08 7.58
CA VAL A 24 12.15 -3.74 8.79
C VAL A 24 13.40 -3.04 9.34
N SER A 25 14.36 -2.76 8.47
CA SER A 25 15.60 -2.09 8.85
C SER A 25 15.35 -0.71 9.44
N LEU A 26 14.53 0.10 8.78
CA LEU A 26 14.21 1.46 9.22
C LEU A 26 13.41 1.46 10.52
N SER A 27 12.42 0.57 10.64
CA SER A 27 11.61 0.48 11.86
C SER A 27 12.44 0.10 13.08
N ASN A 28 13.38 -0.81 12.92
CA ASN A 28 14.27 -1.19 14.02
C ASN A 28 15.29 -0.09 14.35
N LYS A 29 15.82 0.56 13.34
CA LYS A 29 16.80 1.65 13.54
C LYS A 29 16.21 2.81 14.34
N TYR A 30 14.97 3.17 14.06
CA TYR A 30 14.31 4.32 14.69
C TYR A 30 13.36 3.93 15.82
N ASP A 31 13.22 2.65 16.11
CA ASP A 31 12.21 2.13 17.05
C ASP A 31 10.81 2.65 16.68
N ALA A 32 10.46 2.56 15.40
CA ALA A 32 9.29 3.17 14.82
C ALA A 32 8.16 2.14 14.61
N LYS A 33 6.94 2.61 14.81
CA LYS A 33 5.74 1.86 14.43
C LYS A 33 5.62 1.80 12.91
N VAL A 34 5.21 0.64 12.38
CA VAL A 34 4.89 0.47 10.96
C VAL A 34 3.39 0.38 10.79
N VAL A 35 2.84 1.26 9.98
CA VAL A 35 1.44 1.18 9.54
C VAL A 35 1.44 0.62 8.12
N VAL A 36 0.87 -0.57 7.96
CA VAL A 36 0.72 -1.22 6.66
C VAL A 36 -0.63 -0.83 6.08
N LEU A 37 -0.64 -0.18 4.93
CA LEU A 37 -1.86 0.29 4.28
C LEU A 37 -2.09 -0.44 2.97
N TYR A 38 -3.26 -1.04 2.83
CA TYR A 38 -3.72 -1.64 1.58
C TYR A 38 -4.98 -0.93 1.11
N SER A 39 -5.00 -0.51 -0.17
CA SER A 39 -6.17 0.09 -0.80
C SER A 39 -6.88 -0.95 -1.64
N THR A 40 -8.14 -1.26 -1.28
CA THR A 40 -8.96 -2.18 -2.06
C THR A 40 -9.39 -1.53 -3.37
N VAL A 41 -9.54 -2.35 -4.41
CA VAL A 41 -9.93 -1.88 -5.74
C VAL A 41 -11.40 -1.45 -5.73
N ASP A 42 -11.70 -0.30 -6.35
CA ASP A 42 -13.06 0.11 -6.58
C ASP A 42 -13.63 -0.63 -7.80
N LEU A 43 -14.39 -1.68 -7.54
CA LEU A 43 -15.00 -2.50 -8.58
C LEU A 43 -16.06 -1.76 -9.38
N CYS A 44 -16.68 -0.75 -8.77
CA CYS A 44 -17.68 0.07 -9.49
C CYS A 44 -17.08 0.79 -10.68
N SER A 45 -15.77 1.06 -10.66
CA SER A 45 -15.08 1.71 -11.78
C SER A 45 -14.89 0.78 -12.99
N TYR A 46 -15.02 -0.54 -12.81
CA TYR A 46 -14.84 -1.50 -13.89
C TYR A 46 -16.11 -1.86 -14.65
N PHE A 47 -17.29 -1.52 -14.12
CA PHE A 47 -18.57 -1.95 -14.68
C PHE A 47 -19.39 -0.89 -15.45
N PRO A 48 -19.02 0.39 -15.52
CA PRO A 48 -19.87 1.40 -16.15
C PRO A 48 -20.02 1.25 -17.67
N ALA A 49 -19.11 0.53 -18.33
CA ALA A 49 -19.07 0.46 -19.79
C ALA A 49 -20.16 -0.42 -20.43
N TYR A 50 -20.84 -1.27 -19.67
CA TYR A 50 -21.73 -2.29 -20.22
C TYR A 50 -23.19 -2.20 -19.75
N GLY A 51 -23.55 -1.20 -18.96
CA GLY A 51 -24.92 -0.99 -18.49
C GLY A 51 -25.49 -2.07 -17.57
N ASN A 52 -24.73 -3.12 -17.30
CA ASN A 52 -25.11 -4.23 -16.43
C ASN A 52 -24.37 -4.13 -15.11
N TYR A 53 -24.89 -3.30 -14.20
CA TYR A 53 -24.37 -3.30 -12.85
C TYR A 53 -24.78 -4.60 -12.15
N PRO A 54 -23.82 -5.30 -11.50
CA PRO A 54 -24.20 -6.36 -10.60
C PRO A 54 -25.15 -5.80 -9.54
N ASN A 55 -26.07 -6.65 -9.08
CA ASN A 55 -26.94 -6.33 -7.96
C ASN A 55 -26.12 -5.73 -6.80
N PRO A 56 -26.58 -4.65 -6.13
CA PRO A 56 -25.85 -4.07 -4.98
C PRO A 56 -25.46 -5.07 -3.90
N GLU A 57 -26.29 -6.08 -3.65
CA GLU A 57 -25.97 -7.16 -2.69
C GLU A 57 -24.75 -7.97 -3.14
N ARG A 58 -24.64 -8.31 -4.42
CA ARG A 58 -23.50 -9.03 -4.98
C ARG A 58 -22.22 -8.20 -4.96
N LEU A 59 -22.32 -6.90 -5.20
CA LEU A 59 -21.19 -5.99 -5.11
C LEU A 59 -20.68 -5.92 -3.67
N ASN A 60 -21.57 -5.83 -2.69
CA ASN A 60 -21.21 -5.82 -1.28
C ASN A 60 -20.57 -7.15 -0.86
N ASP A 61 -21.15 -8.27 -1.29
CA ASP A 61 -20.58 -9.60 -1.01
C ASP A 61 -19.17 -9.73 -1.59
N PHE A 62 -18.95 -9.22 -2.80
CA PHE A 62 -17.65 -9.26 -3.45
C PHE A 62 -16.64 -8.35 -2.71
N ARG A 63 -17.06 -7.16 -2.29
CA ARG A 63 -16.22 -6.26 -1.47
C ARG A 63 -15.83 -6.91 -0.15
N ASP A 64 -16.80 -7.50 0.54
CA ASP A 64 -16.55 -8.20 1.80
C ASP A 64 -15.56 -9.35 1.63
N TRP A 65 -15.72 -10.12 0.57
CA TRP A 65 -14.81 -11.21 0.22
C TRP A 65 -13.39 -10.69 -0.07
N GLU A 66 -13.28 -9.62 -0.85
CA GLU A 66 -11.98 -9.02 -1.19
C GLU A 66 -11.28 -8.44 0.05
N VAL A 67 -12.02 -7.73 0.89
CA VAL A 67 -11.49 -7.19 2.15
C VAL A 67 -10.99 -8.32 3.05
N GLU A 68 -11.76 -9.38 3.18
CA GLU A 68 -11.39 -10.53 4.02
C GLU A 68 -10.15 -11.23 3.46
N ARG A 69 -10.08 -11.41 2.15
CA ARG A 69 -8.91 -11.99 1.49
C ARG A 69 -7.66 -11.13 1.69
N ALA A 70 -7.80 -9.82 1.52
CA ALA A 70 -6.71 -8.87 1.73
C ALA A 70 -6.25 -8.89 3.18
N ARG A 71 -7.17 -8.90 4.14
CA ARG A 71 -6.87 -8.94 5.57
C ARG A 71 -6.08 -10.19 5.93
N LYS A 72 -6.47 -11.36 5.42
CA LYS A 72 -5.73 -12.62 5.64
C LYS A 72 -4.33 -12.56 5.06
N ALA A 73 -4.19 -12.05 3.83
CA ALA A 73 -2.88 -11.93 3.18
C ALA A 73 -1.96 -10.96 3.95
N LEU A 74 -2.50 -9.84 4.43
CA LEU A 74 -1.76 -8.87 5.22
C LEU A 74 -1.35 -9.41 6.58
N ASN A 75 -2.25 -10.10 7.28
CA ASN A 75 -1.92 -10.74 8.54
C ASN A 75 -0.79 -11.75 8.39
N LYS A 76 -0.87 -12.59 7.36
CA LYS A 76 0.18 -13.57 7.05
C LYS A 76 1.52 -12.88 6.76
N LEU A 77 1.51 -11.84 5.96
CA LEU A 77 2.71 -11.07 5.62
C LEU A 77 3.33 -10.43 6.86
N CYS A 78 2.51 -9.84 7.73
CA CYS A 78 2.97 -9.24 8.97
C CYS A 78 3.58 -10.27 9.93
N ASP A 79 2.92 -11.43 10.07
CA ASP A 79 3.39 -12.49 10.96
C ASP A 79 4.69 -13.14 10.47
N GLU A 80 4.86 -13.30 9.16
CA GLU A 80 6.00 -14.00 8.58
C GLU A 80 7.18 -13.06 8.29
N GLU A 81 6.91 -11.90 7.71
CA GLU A 81 7.95 -11.03 7.15
C GLU A 81 8.22 -9.76 7.96
N LEU A 82 7.24 -9.27 8.71
CA LEU A 82 7.37 -8.04 9.52
C LEU A 82 7.45 -8.32 11.03
N ARG A 83 7.53 -9.55 11.44
CA ARG A 83 7.53 -9.92 12.87
C ARG A 83 8.64 -9.26 13.70
N ASN A 84 9.71 -8.84 13.06
CA ASN A 84 10.85 -8.18 13.73
C ASN A 84 10.66 -6.67 13.91
N CYS A 85 9.56 -6.10 13.40
CA CYS A 85 9.25 -4.70 13.63
C CYS A 85 8.75 -4.50 15.07
N PRO A 86 9.08 -3.36 15.71
CA PRO A 86 8.67 -3.10 17.09
C PRO A 86 7.15 -3.09 17.30
N LEU A 87 6.43 -2.47 16.38
CA LEU A 87 4.96 -2.40 16.42
C LEU A 87 4.41 -2.29 15.00
N ILE A 88 3.41 -3.10 14.69
CA ILE A 88 2.76 -3.13 13.38
C ILE A 88 1.27 -2.91 13.54
N GLU A 89 0.71 -2.03 12.72
CA GLU A 89 -0.72 -1.83 12.60
C GLU A 89 -1.12 -1.97 11.13
N ILE A 90 -2.27 -2.58 10.87
CA ILE A 90 -2.80 -2.78 9.51
C ILE A 90 -3.98 -1.84 9.31
N ARG A 91 -4.01 -1.19 8.14
CA ARG A 91 -5.12 -0.35 7.71
C ARG A 91 -5.58 -0.77 6.32
N LEU A 92 -6.89 -0.84 6.16
CA LEU A 92 -7.53 -1.11 4.88
C LEU A 92 -8.30 0.14 4.45
N ALA A 93 -8.08 0.57 3.23
CA ALA A 93 -8.79 1.69 2.63
C ALA A 93 -9.38 1.28 1.30
N HIS A 94 -10.28 2.08 0.76
CA HIS A 94 -10.98 1.80 -0.49
C HIS A 94 -10.79 2.97 -1.47
N GLY A 95 -10.66 2.65 -2.74
CA GLY A 95 -10.63 3.64 -3.81
C GLY A 95 -9.22 4.02 -4.25
N ASP A 96 -9.01 5.30 -4.56
CA ASP A 96 -7.75 5.79 -5.12
C ASP A 96 -6.59 5.62 -4.13
N PRO A 97 -5.56 4.84 -4.48
CA PRO A 97 -4.45 4.59 -3.57
C PRO A 97 -3.66 5.85 -3.21
N VAL A 98 -3.49 6.79 -4.13
CA VAL A 98 -2.77 8.05 -3.84
C VAL A 98 -3.50 8.85 -2.77
N LYS A 99 -4.80 9.04 -2.95
CA LYS A 99 -5.64 9.73 -1.96
C LYS A 99 -5.59 9.04 -0.60
N ASN A 100 -5.72 7.73 -0.58
CA ASN A 100 -5.69 6.94 0.65
C ASN A 100 -4.34 7.05 1.37
N ILE A 101 -3.23 7.01 0.62
CA ILE A 101 -1.89 7.14 1.20
C ILE A 101 -1.72 8.52 1.84
N LEU A 102 -2.10 9.57 1.13
CA LEU A 102 -1.96 10.95 1.65
C LEU A 102 -2.84 11.18 2.88
N GLU A 103 -4.09 10.70 2.86
CA GLU A 103 -4.99 10.80 4.01
C GLU A 103 -4.44 10.05 5.22
N HIS A 104 -3.94 8.83 5.03
CA HIS A 104 -3.41 8.03 6.13
C HIS A 104 -2.07 8.58 6.64
N ALA A 105 -1.27 9.20 5.79
CA ALA A 105 -0.07 9.89 6.25
C ALA A 105 -0.41 10.97 7.29
N GLU A 106 -1.52 11.68 7.10
CA GLU A 106 -2.00 12.68 8.06
C GLU A 106 -2.66 12.02 9.28
N LEU A 107 -3.59 11.09 9.06
CA LEU A 107 -4.34 10.42 10.14
C LEU A 107 -3.42 9.68 11.12
N GLU A 108 -2.43 8.98 10.62
CA GLU A 108 -1.49 8.21 11.42
C GLU A 108 -0.30 9.06 11.91
N GLN A 109 -0.23 10.31 11.53
CA GLN A 109 0.90 11.20 11.83
C GLN A 109 2.22 10.55 11.40
N ALA A 110 2.26 10.03 10.18
CA ALA A 110 3.44 9.37 9.65
C ALA A 110 4.58 10.37 9.46
N ASP A 111 5.78 9.95 9.81
CA ASP A 111 7.00 10.74 9.63
C ASP A 111 7.73 10.38 8.34
N LEU A 112 7.46 9.19 7.82
CA LEU A 112 8.10 8.64 6.64
C LEU A 112 7.13 7.73 5.90
N ILE A 113 7.08 7.87 4.57
CA ILE A 113 6.40 6.92 3.70
C ILE A 113 7.46 6.10 2.98
N VAL A 114 7.33 4.77 3.01
CA VAL A 114 8.20 3.86 2.26
C VAL A 114 7.41 3.27 1.11
N LEU A 115 7.92 3.42 -0.10
CA LEU A 115 7.29 2.93 -1.33
C LEU A 115 8.31 2.19 -2.18
N SER A 116 7.86 1.18 -2.92
CA SER A 116 8.65 0.63 -4.02
C SER A 116 8.49 1.49 -5.27
N SER A 117 9.48 1.48 -6.17
CA SER A 117 9.42 2.25 -7.41
C SER A 117 8.34 1.76 -8.37
N HIS A 118 7.90 0.50 -8.23
CA HIS A 118 6.88 -0.15 -9.04
C HIS A 118 5.89 -0.92 -8.16
N GLY A 119 4.76 -1.33 -8.75
CA GLY A 119 3.74 -2.17 -8.13
C GLY A 119 3.05 -3.06 -9.17
N LEU A 120 1.79 -3.36 -8.97
CA LEU A 120 0.99 -4.21 -9.88
C LEU A 120 0.94 -3.68 -11.31
N GLY A 121 1.04 -2.37 -11.51
CA GLY A 121 1.06 -1.77 -12.83
C GLY A 121 2.20 -2.29 -13.70
N ARG A 122 3.39 -2.52 -13.12
CA ARG A 122 4.54 -3.09 -13.83
C ARG A 122 4.30 -4.55 -14.22
N GLU A 123 3.72 -5.33 -13.31
CA GLU A 123 3.40 -6.73 -13.59
C GLU A 123 2.44 -6.88 -14.77
N LYS A 124 1.44 -5.98 -14.86
CA LYS A 124 0.41 -6.02 -15.89
C LYS A 124 0.86 -5.44 -17.23
N LYS A 125 1.70 -4.40 -17.22
CA LYS A 125 2.06 -3.62 -18.41
C LYS A 125 3.48 -3.84 -18.89
N ASN A 126 4.25 -4.68 -18.22
CA ASN A 126 5.67 -4.91 -18.52
C ASN A 126 6.45 -3.59 -18.64
N THR A 127 6.23 -2.67 -17.70
CA THR A 127 6.84 -1.34 -17.69
C THR A 127 8.36 -1.45 -17.52
N PRO A 128 9.16 -0.68 -18.28
CA PRO A 128 10.62 -0.66 -18.11
C PRO A 128 11.05 -0.29 -16.68
N ALA A 129 12.20 -0.84 -16.25
CA ALA A 129 12.68 -0.67 -14.88
C ALA A 129 13.09 0.77 -14.54
N ASP A 130 13.40 1.59 -15.54
CA ASP A 130 13.77 3.00 -15.36
C ASP A 130 12.57 3.96 -15.26
N VAL A 131 11.35 3.44 -15.40
CA VAL A 131 10.12 4.23 -15.29
C VAL A 131 9.51 4.02 -13.90
N ILE A 132 9.35 5.10 -13.15
CA ILE A 132 8.70 5.07 -11.84
C ILE A 132 7.19 4.84 -12.02
N GLY A 133 6.59 3.99 -11.16
CA GLY A 133 5.15 3.74 -11.17
C GLY A 133 4.35 5.01 -10.90
N SER A 134 3.12 5.06 -11.43
CA SER A 134 2.28 6.27 -11.36
C SER A 134 1.91 6.67 -9.92
N VAL A 135 1.63 5.69 -9.06
CA VAL A 135 1.32 5.95 -7.65
C VAL A 135 2.54 6.57 -6.95
N THR A 136 3.71 5.95 -7.11
CA THR A 136 4.95 6.42 -6.49
C THR A 136 5.32 7.83 -6.97
N ASP A 137 5.22 8.09 -8.27
CA ASP A 137 5.49 9.42 -8.85
C ASP A 137 4.57 10.50 -8.23
N ARG A 138 3.28 10.21 -8.14
CA ARG A 138 2.32 11.15 -7.56
C ARG A 138 2.56 11.38 -6.07
N ILE A 139 2.91 10.34 -5.32
CA ILE A 139 3.21 10.48 -3.89
C ILE A 139 4.47 11.33 -3.68
N ILE A 140 5.53 11.11 -4.45
CA ILE A 140 6.75 11.91 -4.36
C ILE A 140 6.42 13.40 -4.54
N LYS A 141 5.54 13.73 -5.48
CA LYS A 141 5.18 15.12 -5.80
C LYS A 141 4.25 15.76 -4.77
N GLN A 142 3.40 14.99 -4.12
CA GLN A 142 2.30 15.51 -3.29
C GLN A 142 2.48 15.24 -1.79
N SER A 143 3.41 14.40 -1.38
CA SER A 143 3.55 14.01 0.02
C SER A 143 3.92 15.17 0.93
N PRO A 144 3.23 15.34 2.07
CA PRO A 144 3.61 16.31 3.10
C PRO A 144 4.80 15.84 3.96
N VAL A 145 5.20 14.58 3.83
CA VAL A 145 6.28 13.99 4.62
C VAL A 145 7.34 13.37 3.70
N SER A 146 8.49 13.03 4.28
CA SER A 146 9.59 12.41 3.53
C SER A 146 9.17 11.06 2.95
N VAL A 147 9.66 10.76 1.75
CA VAL A 147 9.36 9.52 1.03
C VAL A 147 10.68 8.79 0.77
N HIS A 148 10.74 7.54 1.22
CA HIS A 148 11.83 6.63 0.92
C HIS A 148 11.39 5.68 -0.18
N VAL A 149 12.03 5.77 -1.33
CA VAL A 149 11.69 4.93 -2.49
C VAL A 149 12.70 3.80 -2.61
N VAL A 150 12.19 2.57 -2.51
CA VAL A 150 12.98 1.36 -2.72
C VAL A 150 12.97 1.05 -4.20
N LYS A 151 14.14 1.07 -4.80
CA LYS A 151 14.28 0.82 -6.23
C LYS A 151 14.14 -0.68 -6.51
N ASN A 152 13.15 -1.03 -7.30
CA ASN A 152 12.94 -2.42 -7.73
C ASN A 152 13.99 -2.83 -8.76
N LYS A 153 14.43 -4.05 -8.63
CA LYS A 153 15.41 -4.65 -9.55
C LYS A 153 14.76 -5.14 -10.85
#